data_7f70161842568d98a6a61202a90e7ecc
#
_entry.id   7f70161842568d98a6a61202a90e7ecc
#
_cell.length_a   1.000
_cell.length_b   1.000
_cell.length_c   1.000
_cell.angle_alpha   90.00
_cell.angle_beta   90.00
_cell.angle_gamma   90.00
#
_symmetry.space_group_name_H-M   'P 1'
#
loop_
_entity.id
_entity.type
_entity.pdbx_description
1 polymer ?
#
loop_
_entity_poly.entity_id
_entity_poly.type
_entity_poly.pdbx_seq_one_letter_code
_entity_poly.pdbx_strand_id
1 'polypeptide(L)'
;YKYLDAQGGLAMLSNGNIQFTNATKLNDPFDCHPSLIDFSHVPLERTRVWRKEDIINLESNRFERHRDKTWLCSLSKNYDSLLMWSYYNCHKGLCIGIDLEKADKYLSRIWGSIILGYLKFEVRYRDIIEKPDFFKREEDLWTYQLSTKGKVWEHGQEVRLVIVDPSMMTPYYVPKEFDRKEIVDYKEIRFVPKIGGECFNSVYLGVNIDDDMKNQIVNKAKGLNPEIKIYQMKVDANAFKLKTASI
;
A
#
# COMPACT_ATOMS: atom_id res chain seq x y z
N TYR A 1 0.68 6.45 -8.64
CA TYR A 1 2.10 6.84 -8.54
C TYR A 1 2.71 6.26 -7.27
N LYS A 2 3.95 5.78 -7.38
CA LYS A 2 4.72 5.26 -6.23
C LYS A 2 5.92 6.15 -5.98
N TYR A 3 5.93 6.85 -4.84
CA TYR A 3 7.09 7.59 -4.36
C TYR A 3 8.07 6.66 -3.66
N LEU A 4 9.36 6.83 -3.94
CA LEU A 4 10.44 5.99 -3.44
C LEU A 4 11.72 6.81 -3.24
N ASP A 5 12.57 6.40 -2.32
CA ASP A 5 13.95 6.83 -2.36
C ASP A 5 14.65 6.29 -3.63
N ALA A 6 15.81 6.83 -3.96
CA ALA A 6 16.47 6.51 -5.21
C ALA A 6 16.87 5.03 -5.32
N GLN A 7 17.32 4.43 -4.23
CA GLN A 7 17.72 3.01 -4.20
C GLN A 7 16.51 2.07 -4.32
N GLY A 8 15.43 2.36 -3.58
CA GLY A 8 14.18 1.60 -3.67
C GLY A 8 13.56 1.66 -5.05
N GLY A 9 13.59 2.83 -5.70
CA GLY A 9 13.10 2.98 -7.06
C GLY A 9 13.96 2.27 -8.09
N LEU A 10 15.29 2.33 -7.96
CA LEU A 10 16.22 1.60 -8.80
C LEU A 10 16.00 0.08 -8.68
N ALA A 11 15.82 -0.43 -7.46
CA ALA A 11 15.51 -1.84 -7.21
C ALA A 11 14.18 -2.25 -7.84
N MET A 12 13.13 -1.45 -7.68
CA MET A 12 11.82 -1.68 -8.27
C MET A 12 11.88 -1.79 -9.81
N LEU A 13 12.56 -0.85 -10.47
CA LEU A 13 12.74 -0.87 -11.92
C LEU A 13 13.64 -2.00 -12.40
N SER A 14 14.69 -2.34 -11.65
CA SER A 14 15.59 -3.44 -11.99
C SER A 14 14.92 -4.80 -11.94
N ASN A 15 13.99 -5.00 -11.01
CA ASN A 15 13.32 -6.28 -10.76
C ASN A 15 11.95 -6.38 -11.42
N GLY A 16 11.36 -5.26 -11.90
CA GLY A 16 10.02 -5.23 -12.46
C GLY A 16 8.94 -5.66 -11.46
N ASN A 17 9.09 -5.25 -10.20
CA ASN A 17 8.20 -5.66 -9.12
C ASN A 17 7.59 -4.46 -8.39
N ILE A 18 6.57 -4.70 -7.56
CA ILE A 18 6.04 -3.74 -6.60
C ILE A 18 6.11 -4.31 -5.19
N GLN A 19 6.39 -3.45 -4.22
CA GLN A 19 6.51 -3.87 -2.84
C GLN A 19 5.21 -3.63 -2.07
N PHE A 20 4.75 -4.68 -1.39
CA PHE A 20 3.74 -4.63 -0.35
C PHE A 20 4.42 -4.70 1.02
N THR A 21 3.99 -3.85 1.92
CA THR A 21 4.49 -3.78 3.30
C THR A 21 3.42 -4.28 4.24
N ASN A 22 3.79 -5.06 5.26
CA ASN A 22 2.83 -5.53 6.25
C ASN A 22 2.15 -4.36 6.96
N ALA A 23 0.84 -4.47 7.21
CA ALA A 23 0.03 -3.41 7.81
C ALA A 23 0.50 -2.99 9.21
N THR A 24 1.22 -3.86 9.93
CA THR A 24 1.81 -3.54 11.25
C THR A 24 3.07 -2.68 11.17
N LYS A 25 3.62 -2.48 9.96
CA LYS A 25 4.89 -1.77 9.73
C LYS A 25 4.71 -0.44 8.98
N LEU A 26 3.48 0.04 8.90
CA LEU A 26 3.20 1.38 8.39
C LEU A 26 3.73 2.43 9.36
N ASN A 27 4.10 3.59 8.82
CA ASN A 27 4.71 4.69 9.61
C ASN A 27 3.72 5.46 10.50
N ASP A 28 2.44 5.43 10.16
CA ASP A 28 1.39 6.04 10.99
C ASP A 28 0.89 5.01 12.02
N PRO A 29 1.00 5.29 13.33
CA PRO A 29 0.59 4.36 14.39
C PRO A 29 -0.92 4.06 14.39
N PHE A 30 -1.74 4.94 13.83
CA PHE A 30 -3.18 4.74 13.70
C PHE A 30 -3.56 3.93 12.46
N ASP A 31 -2.68 3.84 11.50
CA ASP A 31 -2.98 3.22 10.20
C ASP A 31 -3.24 1.72 10.35
N CYS A 32 -4.39 1.28 9.86
CA CYS A 32 -4.86 -0.10 9.99
C CYS A 32 -4.96 -0.61 11.45
N HIS A 33 -5.02 0.27 12.45
CA HIS A 33 -5.02 -0.15 13.85
C HIS A 33 -6.41 -0.61 14.31
N PRO A 34 -6.52 -1.69 15.13
CA PRO A 34 -7.82 -2.16 15.64
C PRO A 34 -8.59 -1.12 16.47
N SER A 35 -7.89 -0.14 17.08
CA SER A 35 -8.51 0.95 17.83
C SER A 35 -9.41 1.88 17.01
N LEU A 36 -9.39 1.74 15.68
CA LEU A 36 -10.34 2.42 14.79
C LEU A 36 -11.76 1.87 14.92
N ILE A 37 -11.97 0.73 15.62
CA ILE A 37 -13.24 0.04 15.77
C ILE A 37 -13.63 0.01 17.25
N ASP A 38 -14.92 0.15 17.55
CA ASP A 38 -15.44 0.04 18.91
C ASP A 38 -15.92 -1.39 19.19
N PHE A 39 -15.30 -2.04 20.17
CA PHE A 39 -15.68 -3.37 20.66
C PHE A 39 -16.43 -3.31 22.02
N SER A 40 -16.77 -2.13 22.54
CA SER A 40 -17.28 -1.97 23.90
C SER A 40 -18.74 -2.36 24.08
N HIS A 41 -19.53 -2.36 23.01
CA HIS A 41 -21.00 -2.57 23.06
C HIS A 41 -21.41 -4.05 22.91
N VAL A 42 -20.82 -4.90 23.74
CA VAL A 42 -21.09 -6.34 23.71
C VAL A 42 -22.58 -6.62 24.00
N PRO A 43 -23.31 -7.37 23.12
CA PRO A 43 -24.70 -7.72 23.35
C PRO A 43 -24.91 -8.57 24.61
N LEU A 44 -25.98 -8.30 25.34
CA LEU A 44 -26.30 -9.00 26.61
C LEU A 44 -26.42 -10.53 26.46
N GLU A 45 -26.87 -10.99 25.32
CA GLU A 45 -26.97 -12.43 25.03
C GLU A 45 -25.62 -13.12 25.08
N ARG A 46 -24.57 -12.46 24.62
CA ARG A 46 -23.18 -12.97 24.64
C ARG A 46 -22.60 -12.99 26.03
N THR A 47 -22.97 -12.01 26.89
CA THR A 47 -22.44 -11.89 28.26
C THR A 47 -23.06 -12.91 29.23
N ARG A 48 -24.10 -13.65 28.82
CA ARG A 48 -24.65 -14.76 29.61
C ARG A 48 -23.71 -15.96 29.70
N VAL A 49 -22.83 -16.14 28.74
CA VAL A 49 -21.93 -17.30 28.62
C VAL A 49 -20.47 -16.93 28.87
N TRP A 50 -20.08 -15.72 28.44
CA TRP A 50 -18.70 -15.24 28.48
C TRP A 50 -18.61 -13.91 29.21
N ARG A 51 -17.50 -13.63 29.91
CA ARG A 51 -17.28 -12.29 30.46
C ARG A 51 -17.13 -11.27 29.33
N LYS A 52 -17.60 -10.06 29.56
CA LYS A 52 -17.57 -8.97 28.58
C LYS A 52 -16.14 -8.73 28.07
N GLU A 53 -15.18 -8.69 28.97
CA GLU A 53 -13.77 -8.46 28.68
C GLU A 53 -13.16 -9.55 27.78
N ASP A 54 -13.54 -10.81 28.00
CA ASP A 54 -13.06 -11.93 27.19
C ASP A 54 -13.58 -11.83 25.75
N ILE A 55 -14.83 -11.38 25.57
CA ILE A 55 -15.42 -11.16 24.24
C ILE A 55 -14.71 -10.01 23.54
N ILE A 56 -14.49 -8.88 24.22
CA ILE A 56 -13.78 -7.73 23.66
C ILE A 56 -12.37 -8.14 23.23
N ASN A 57 -11.63 -8.83 24.10
CA ASN A 57 -10.28 -9.30 23.80
C ASN A 57 -10.25 -10.28 22.62
N LEU A 58 -11.20 -11.19 22.56
CA LEU A 58 -11.30 -12.16 21.46
C LEU A 58 -11.48 -11.47 20.11
N GLU A 59 -12.44 -10.54 20.03
CA GLU A 59 -12.78 -9.86 18.77
C GLU A 59 -11.72 -8.85 18.35
N SER A 60 -11.17 -8.05 19.27
CA SER A 60 -10.08 -7.12 18.98
C SER A 60 -8.81 -7.85 18.54
N ASN A 61 -8.45 -8.96 19.20
CA ASN A 61 -7.33 -9.81 18.79
C ASN A 61 -7.53 -10.45 17.41
N ARG A 62 -8.78 -10.68 17.00
CA ARG A 62 -9.09 -11.15 15.66
C ARG A 62 -8.74 -10.08 14.61
N PHE A 63 -9.03 -8.81 14.89
CA PHE A 63 -8.69 -7.69 14.02
C PHE A 63 -7.17 -7.45 13.99
N GLU A 64 -6.47 -7.59 15.13
CA GLU A 64 -5.01 -7.52 15.16
C GLU A 64 -4.37 -8.64 14.32
N ARG A 65 -4.84 -9.88 14.47
CA ARG A 65 -4.36 -11.00 13.63
C ARG A 65 -4.64 -10.79 12.14
N HIS A 66 -5.75 -10.15 11.79
CA HIS A 66 -6.03 -9.80 10.41
C HIS A 66 -5.04 -8.75 9.90
N ARG A 67 -4.74 -7.74 10.71
CA ARG A 67 -3.70 -6.74 10.42
C ARG A 67 -2.33 -7.37 10.20
N ASP A 68 -1.92 -8.30 11.08
CA ASP A 68 -0.66 -9.05 10.97
C ASP A 68 -0.53 -9.82 9.65
N LYS A 69 -1.65 -10.25 9.10
CA LYS A 69 -1.73 -11.06 7.88
C LYS A 69 -2.20 -10.27 6.65
N THR A 70 -2.02 -8.96 6.69
CA THR A 70 -2.37 -8.04 5.60
C THR A 70 -1.15 -7.25 5.16
N TRP A 71 -0.95 -7.16 3.84
CA TRP A 71 0.11 -6.36 3.23
C TRP A 71 -0.50 -5.32 2.30
N LEU A 72 0.07 -4.12 2.30
CA LEU A 72 -0.40 -2.99 1.53
C LEU A 72 0.70 -2.43 0.64
N CYS A 73 0.31 -2.05 -0.58
CA CYS A 73 1.09 -1.17 -1.43
C CYS A 73 0.36 0.16 -1.55
N SER A 74 0.88 1.18 -0.88
CA SER A 74 0.33 2.55 -0.93
C SER A 74 0.84 3.26 -2.18
N LEU A 75 -0.08 3.79 -2.95
CA LEU A 75 0.14 4.58 -4.15
C LEU A 75 -0.50 5.95 -3.97
N SER A 76 -0.02 6.97 -4.68
CA SER A 76 -0.64 8.30 -4.72
C SER A 76 -1.36 8.51 -6.05
N LYS A 77 -2.42 9.32 -6.07
CA LYS A 77 -3.03 9.80 -7.31
C LYS A 77 -2.19 10.88 -8.00
N ASN A 78 -1.28 11.54 -7.26
CA ASN A 78 -0.49 12.66 -7.73
C ASN A 78 1.01 12.35 -7.77
N TYR A 79 1.70 12.83 -8.79
CA TYR A 79 3.17 12.76 -8.92
C TYR A 79 3.89 14.05 -8.49
N ASP A 80 3.17 15.13 -8.21
CA ASP A 80 3.71 16.49 -8.00
C ASP A 80 3.49 17.05 -6.59
N SER A 81 3.06 16.22 -5.63
CA SER A 81 2.86 16.64 -4.24
C SER A 81 4.20 17.00 -3.58
N LEU A 82 4.38 18.29 -3.23
CA LEU A 82 5.58 18.80 -2.55
C LEU A 82 5.88 18.05 -1.25
N LEU A 83 4.86 17.73 -0.46
CA LEU A 83 5.03 17.01 0.80
C LEU A 83 5.50 15.58 0.57
N MET A 84 4.92 14.88 -0.41
CA MET A 84 5.37 13.53 -0.77
C MET A 84 6.83 13.55 -1.24
N TRP A 85 7.24 14.50 -2.07
CA TRP A 85 8.63 14.64 -2.48
C TRP A 85 9.57 14.95 -1.31
N SER A 86 9.11 15.69 -0.30
CA SER A 86 9.90 16.00 0.89
C SER A 86 10.09 14.74 1.76
N TYR A 87 9.05 13.94 1.96
CA TYR A 87 9.12 12.70 2.75
C TYR A 87 10.00 11.62 2.09
N TYR A 88 10.00 11.56 0.77
CA TYR A 88 10.79 10.58 0.03
C TYR A 88 12.14 11.14 -0.39
N ASN A 89 13.10 11.05 0.55
CA ASN A 89 14.50 11.39 0.39
C ASN A 89 14.76 12.86 0.01
N CYS A 90 14.00 13.81 0.59
CA CYS A 90 14.24 15.26 0.44
C CYS A 90 14.42 15.68 -1.04
N HIS A 91 13.49 15.29 -1.91
CA HIS A 91 13.52 15.51 -3.36
C HIS A 91 14.69 14.83 -4.11
N LYS A 92 15.42 13.90 -3.49
CA LYS A 92 16.50 13.10 -4.12
C LYS A 92 16.01 11.74 -4.65
N GLY A 93 14.76 11.38 -4.37
CA GLY A 93 14.13 10.13 -4.80
C GLY A 93 13.52 10.21 -6.19
N LEU A 94 12.61 9.29 -6.46
CA LEU A 94 11.84 9.25 -7.70
C LEU A 94 10.38 8.89 -7.41
N CYS A 95 9.53 9.18 -8.42
CA CYS A 95 8.14 8.78 -8.41
C CYS A 95 7.85 7.98 -9.69
N ILE A 96 7.30 6.78 -9.55
CA ILE A 96 7.03 5.87 -10.66
C ILE A 96 5.53 5.82 -10.93
N GLY A 97 5.13 6.11 -12.16
CA GLY A 97 3.76 5.93 -12.63
C GLY A 97 3.50 4.48 -12.99
N ILE A 98 2.42 3.92 -12.43
CA ILE A 98 2.00 2.54 -12.61
C ILE A 98 0.62 2.52 -13.25
N ASP A 99 0.48 1.78 -14.34
CA ASP A 99 -0.79 1.44 -14.95
C ASP A 99 -1.47 0.34 -14.12
N LEU A 100 -2.45 0.73 -13.31
CA LEU A 100 -3.12 -0.21 -12.42
C LEU A 100 -4.00 -1.22 -13.14
N GLU A 101 -4.55 -0.90 -14.31
CA GLU A 101 -5.35 -1.85 -15.09
C GLU A 101 -4.48 -3.01 -15.59
N LYS A 102 -3.25 -2.69 -16.03
CA LYS A 102 -2.29 -3.72 -16.42
C LYS A 102 -1.75 -4.48 -15.21
N ALA A 103 -1.38 -3.77 -14.13
CA ALA A 103 -0.89 -4.40 -12.91
C ALA A 103 -1.93 -5.34 -12.28
N ASP A 104 -3.21 -4.97 -12.29
CA ASP A 104 -4.32 -5.80 -11.81
C ASP A 104 -4.35 -7.18 -12.50
N LYS A 105 -4.05 -7.25 -13.80
CA LYS A 105 -4.00 -8.53 -14.53
C LYS A 105 -2.90 -9.46 -14.03
N TYR A 106 -1.74 -8.91 -13.65
CA TYR A 106 -0.64 -9.69 -13.06
C TYR A 106 -0.98 -10.11 -11.65
N LEU A 107 -1.41 -9.18 -10.81
CA LEU A 107 -1.73 -9.43 -9.42
C LEU A 107 -2.91 -10.40 -9.28
N SER A 108 -3.96 -10.26 -10.08
CA SER A 108 -5.10 -11.18 -10.09
C SER A 108 -4.72 -12.60 -10.54
N ARG A 109 -3.73 -12.77 -11.42
CA ARG A 109 -3.23 -14.12 -11.79
C ARG A 109 -2.53 -14.79 -10.62
N ILE A 110 -1.76 -14.04 -9.85
CA ILE A 110 -1.07 -14.56 -8.66
C ILE A 110 -2.11 -14.95 -7.58
N TRP A 111 -3.18 -14.14 -7.42
CA TRP A 111 -4.23 -14.34 -6.41
C TRP A 111 -5.60 -14.72 -6.96
N GLY A 112 -5.79 -14.76 -8.27
CA GLY A 112 -7.10 -14.85 -8.91
C GLY A 112 -7.83 -16.18 -8.77
N SER A 113 -7.19 -17.21 -8.24
CA SER A 113 -7.89 -18.42 -7.78
C SER A 113 -8.40 -18.28 -6.34
N ILE A 114 -8.08 -17.19 -5.66
CA ILE A 114 -8.43 -16.92 -4.27
C ILE A 114 -9.32 -15.68 -4.28
N ILE A 115 -10.61 -15.92 -4.28
CA ILE A 115 -11.70 -14.96 -4.53
C ILE A 115 -11.67 -13.67 -3.68
N LEU A 116 -10.78 -13.54 -2.68
CA LEU A 116 -10.74 -12.41 -1.76
C LEU A 116 -9.31 -11.94 -1.37
N GLY A 117 -8.25 -12.46 -2.01
CA GLY A 117 -6.87 -12.18 -1.59
C GLY A 117 -6.31 -10.83 -2.04
N TYR A 118 -6.94 -10.16 -3.01
CA TYR A 118 -6.48 -8.90 -3.56
C TYR A 118 -7.62 -7.87 -3.63
N LEU A 119 -7.42 -6.74 -2.96
CA LEU A 119 -8.37 -5.64 -2.92
C LEU A 119 -7.69 -4.34 -3.37
N LYS A 120 -8.48 -3.44 -3.94
CA LYS A 120 -8.05 -2.10 -4.30
C LYS A 120 -9.08 -1.08 -3.82
N PHE A 121 -8.65 -0.07 -3.09
CA PHE A 121 -9.52 1.01 -2.63
C PHE A 121 -8.77 2.32 -2.40
N GLU A 122 -9.53 3.41 -2.33
CA GLU A 122 -9.04 4.74 -1.96
C GLU A 122 -9.10 4.92 -0.45
N VAL A 123 -8.10 5.61 0.10
CA VAL A 123 -8.09 5.96 1.52
C VAL A 123 -9.11 7.05 1.80
N ARG A 124 -9.87 6.86 2.87
CA ARG A 124 -10.83 7.84 3.43
C ARG A 124 -10.15 8.62 4.54
N TYR A 125 -10.03 9.92 4.36
CA TYR A 125 -9.39 10.78 5.36
C TYR A 125 -10.42 11.36 6.32
N ARG A 126 -10.10 11.33 7.63
CA ARG A 126 -10.98 11.77 8.71
C ARG A 126 -10.23 12.68 9.69
N ASP A 127 -10.91 13.69 10.20
CA ASP A 127 -10.38 14.55 11.28
C ASP A 127 -10.47 13.85 12.63
N ILE A 128 -11.48 13.03 12.82
CA ILE A 128 -11.73 12.28 14.06
C ILE A 128 -11.89 10.78 13.76
N ILE A 129 -11.64 9.95 14.75
CA ILE A 129 -11.89 8.50 14.67
C ILE A 129 -13.35 8.24 15.08
N GLU A 130 -14.19 7.91 14.11
CA GLU A 130 -15.63 7.68 14.32
C GLU A 130 -15.96 6.37 15.05
N LYS A 131 -15.04 5.40 15.10
CA LYS A 131 -15.14 4.11 15.78
C LYS A 131 -16.48 3.37 15.55
N PRO A 132 -16.72 2.84 14.36
CA PRO A 132 -17.91 2.05 14.13
C PRO A 132 -18.01 0.87 15.10
N ASP A 133 -19.24 0.58 15.56
CA ASP A 133 -19.53 -0.45 16.53
C ASP A 133 -19.42 -1.85 15.90
N PHE A 134 -18.50 -2.67 16.42
CA PHE A 134 -18.28 -4.02 15.92
C PHE A 134 -19.54 -4.89 15.95
N PHE A 135 -20.37 -4.73 16.97
CA PHE A 135 -21.54 -5.61 17.19
C PHE A 135 -22.77 -5.21 16.36
N LYS A 136 -22.83 -3.96 15.88
CA LYS A 136 -23.92 -3.51 15.00
C LYS A 136 -23.74 -3.91 13.55
N ARG A 137 -22.50 -4.07 13.09
CA ARG A 137 -22.15 -4.47 11.72
C ARG A 137 -22.79 -3.59 10.63
N GLU A 138 -22.85 -2.29 10.87
CA GLU A 138 -23.47 -1.32 9.97
C GLU A 138 -22.64 -1.08 8.71
N GLU A 139 -21.34 -1.46 8.74
CA GLU A 139 -20.42 -1.33 7.62
C GLU A 139 -19.40 -2.46 7.56
N ASP A 140 -18.65 -2.57 6.46
CA ASP A 140 -17.52 -3.49 6.35
C ASP A 140 -16.33 -2.96 7.17
N LEU A 141 -16.22 -3.47 8.40
CA LEU A 141 -15.23 -3.04 9.37
C LEU A 141 -13.78 -3.35 8.94
N TRP A 142 -13.59 -4.38 8.12
CA TRP A 142 -12.26 -4.68 7.57
C TRP A 142 -11.83 -3.62 6.57
N THR A 143 -12.70 -3.28 5.64
CA THR A 143 -12.46 -2.18 4.71
C THR A 143 -12.30 -0.86 5.44
N TYR A 144 -13.13 -0.59 6.46
CA TYR A 144 -13.00 0.60 7.30
C TYR A 144 -11.61 0.69 7.94
N GLN A 145 -11.17 -0.37 8.61
CA GLN A 145 -9.85 -0.45 9.26
C GLN A 145 -8.71 -0.21 8.27
N LEU A 146 -8.78 -0.79 7.07
CA LEU A 146 -7.72 -0.73 6.08
C LEU A 146 -7.75 0.53 5.20
N SER A 147 -8.86 1.27 5.16
CA SER A 147 -9.03 2.45 4.30
C SER A 147 -9.15 3.77 5.05
N THR A 148 -9.23 3.77 6.38
CA THR A 148 -9.38 5.02 7.16
C THR A 148 -8.03 5.52 7.65
N LYS A 149 -7.78 6.82 7.44
CA LYS A 149 -6.53 7.49 7.82
C LYS A 149 -6.79 8.92 8.30
N GLY A 150 -5.91 9.44 9.15
CA GLY A 150 -5.98 10.82 9.61
C GLY A 150 -5.85 11.82 8.48
N LYS A 151 -6.64 12.91 8.51
CA LYS A 151 -6.68 13.93 7.45
C LYS A 151 -5.34 14.65 7.24
N VAL A 152 -4.48 14.65 8.24
CA VAL A 152 -3.10 15.17 8.12
C VAL A 152 -2.32 14.50 6.97
N TRP A 153 -2.70 13.28 6.55
CA TRP A 153 -2.11 12.53 5.44
C TRP A 153 -2.84 12.71 4.09
N GLU A 154 -3.87 13.54 4.02
CA GLU A 154 -4.71 13.71 2.81
C GLU A 154 -3.92 14.18 1.58
N HIS A 155 -2.81 14.89 1.79
CA HIS A 155 -1.90 15.31 0.72
C HIS A 155 -1.31 14.13 -0.07
N GLY A 156 -1.33 12.92 0.48
CA GLY A 156 -0.90 11.69 -0.19
C GLY A 156 -1.89 11.17 -1.23
N GLN A 157 -3.17 11.53 -1.14
CA GLN A 157 -4.27 11.05 -2.00
C GLN A 157 -4.12 9.56 -2.32
N GLU A 158 -4.11 8.77 -1.25
CA GLU A 158 -3.64 7.39 -1.28
C GLU A 158 -4.65 6.44 -1.91
N VAL A 159 -4.17 5.58 -2.80
CA VAL A 159 -4.83 4.37 -3.28
C VAL A 159 -4.05 3.18 -2.76
N ARG A 160 -4.74 2.23 -2.17
CA ARG A 160 -4.15 1.00 -1.62
C ARG A 160 -4.45 -0.21 -2.47
N LEU A 161 -3.39 -0.95 -2.77
CA LEU A 161 -3.50 -2.35 -3.17
C LEU A 161 -3.28 -3.17 -1.91
N VAL A 162 -4.17 -4.11 -1.62
CA VAL A 162 -4.16 -4.87 -0.38
C VAL A 162 -4.19 -6.36 -0.68
N ILE A 163 -3.36 -7.10 0.02
CA ILE A 163 -3.27 -8.55 -0.02
C ILE A 163 -3.49 -9.07 1.39
N VAL A 164 -4.35 -10.06 1.52
CA VAL A 164 -4.60 -10.78 2.76
C VAL A 164 -4.09 -12.21 2.62
N ASP A 165 -3.45 -12.74 3.65
CA ASP A 165 -3.00 -14.14 3.68
C ASP A 165 -4.20 -15.08 3.45
N PRO A 166 -4.15 -15.92 2.43
CA PRO A 166 -5.25 -16.86 2.13
C PRO A 166 -5.62 -17.79 3.29
N SER A 167 -4.67 -18.11 4.17
CA SER A 167 -4.93 -18.94 5.35
C SER A 167 -5.93 -18.32 6.34
N MET A 168 -6.18 -17.01 6.24
CA MET A 168 -7.21 -16.33 7.02
C MET A 168 -8.61 -16.60 6.48
N MET A 169 -8.75 -16.96 5.22
CA MET A 169 -10.03 -17.09 4.53
C MET A 169 -10.50 -18.54 4.42
N THR A 170 -9.56 -19.46 4.20
CA THR A 170 -9.86 -20.89 4.17
C THR A 170 -8.67 -21.68 4.73
N PRO A 171 -8.79 -22.30 5.92
CA PRO A 171 -7.68 -23.07 6.51
C PRO A 171 -7.26 -24.29 5.67
N TYR A 172 -8.00 -24.63 4.61
CA TYR A 172 -7.83 -25.85 3.84
C TYR A 172 -7.35 -25.69 2.39
N TYR A 173 -7.31 -24.45 1.87
CA TYR A 173 -6.97 -24.22 0.46
C TYR A 173 -5.81 -23.24 0.30
N VAL A 174 -4.62 -23.81 0.07
CA VAL A 174 -3.48 -23.04 -0.48
C VAL A 174 -3.25 -23.60 -1.88
N PRO A 175 -3.38 -22.78 -2.94
CA PRO A 175 -3.09 -23.23 -4.31
C PRO A 175 -1.70 -23.83 -4.39
N LYS A 176 -1.53 -24.97 -5.11
CA LYS A 176 -0.23 -25.64 -5.28
C LYS A 176 0.82 -24.74 -5.97
N GLU A 177 0.35 -23.76 -6.74
CA GLU A 177 1.17 -22.77 -7.46
C GLU A 177 1.70 -21.66 -6.53
N PHE A 178 1.21 -21.63 -5.29
CA PHE A 178 1.68 -20.75 -4.26
C PHE A 178 2.94 -21.38 -3.63
N ASP A 179 4.09 -21.16 -4.26
CA ASP A 179 5.34 -21.47 -3.58
C ASP A 179 5.50 -20.52 -2.39
N ARG A 180 5.25 -21.06 -1.19
CA ARG A 180 5.35 -20.34 0.07
C ARG A 180 6.71 -19.67 0.26
N LYS A 181 7.74 -20.09 -0.46
CA LYS A 181 9.07 -19.50 -0.41
C LYS A 181 9.17 -18.16 -1.15
N GLU A 182 8.35 -17.92 -2.18
CA GLU A 182 8.31 -16.62 -2.84
C GLU A 182 7.40 -15.61 -2.12
N ILE A 183 6.45 -16.09 -1.31
CA ILE A 183 5.41 -15.25 -0.73
C ILE A 183 5.75 -14.75 0.64
N VAL A 184 6.41 -15.54 1.43
CA VAL A 184 6.55 -15.23 2.84
C VAL A 184 7.88 -15.69 3.37
N ASP A 185 8.81 -14.82 3.35
CA ASP A 185 9.56 -14.66 4.58
C ASP A 185 8.68 -13.83 5.53
N TYR A 186 7.85 -14.48 6.35
CA TYR A 186 7.11 -13.84 7.46
C TYR A 186 8.03 -13.05 8.38
N LYS A 187 9.35 -13.27 8.31
CA LYS A 187 10.37 -12.52 9.02
C LYS A 187 10.69 -11.19 8.35
N GLU A 188 10.59 -11.07 7.02
CA GLU A 188 10.94 -9.83 6.32
C GLU A 188 9.78 -8.84 6.17
N ILE A 189 8.53 -9.25 6.47
CA ILE A 189 7.40 -8.30 6.55
C ILE A 189 7.12 -7.61 5.21
N ARG A 190 7.61 -8.14 4.11
CA ARG A 190 7.49 -7.60 2.76
C ARG A 190 7.09 -8.69 1.76
N PHE A 191 6.33 -8.27 0.77
CA PHE A 191 5.99 -9.09 -0.38
C PHE A 191 6.26 -8.27 -1.66
N VAL A 192 6.95 -8.85 -2.63
CA VAL A 192 7.47 -8.14 -3.81
C VAL A 192 7.14 -8.85 -5.14
N PRO A 193 5.85 -8.96 -5.50
CA PRO A 193 5.45 -9.64 -6.73
C PRO A 193 5.98 -8.92 -7.97
N LYS A 194 6.39 -9.70 -8.97
CA LYS A 194 6.71 -9.18 -10.30
C LYS A 194 5.44 -8.79 -11.03
N ILE A 195 5.50 -7.67 -11.74
CA ILE A 195 4.51 -7.21 -12.71
C ILE A 195 5.22 -6.95 -14.04
N GLY A 196 4.49 -6.98 -15.15
CA GLY A 196 5.08 -6.75 -16.48
C GLY A 196 5.68 -5.35 -16.62
N GLY A 197 6.75 -5.23 -17.41
CA GLY A 197 7.40 -3.95 -17.67
C GLY A 197 6.44 -2.90 -18.24
N GLU A 198 5.43 -3.31 -19.02
CA GLU A 198 4.38 -2.47 -19.57
C GLU A 198 3.45 -1.85 -18.52
N CYS A 199 3.52 -2.30 -17.26
CA CYS A 199 2.81 -1.66 -16.15
C CYS A 199 3.49 -0.36 -15.71
N PHE A 200 4.77 -0.17 -16.01
CA PHE A 200 5.53 1.03 -15.67
C PHE A 200 5.46 2.03 -16.82
N ASN A 201 4.66 3.08 -16.67
CA ASN A 201 4.40 4.03 -17.75
C ASN A 201 5.23 5.31 -17.68
N SER A 202 5.70 5.71 -16.52
CA SER A 202 6.47 6.94 -16.33
C SER A 202 7.38 6.90 -15.12
N VAL A 203 8.47 7.68 -15.18
CA VAL A 203 9.37 7.95 -14.06
C VAL A 203 9.56 9.45 -13.95
N TYR A 204 9.39 9.96 -12.75
CA TYR A 204 9.67 11.35 -12.38
C TYR A 204 10.87 11.35 -11.45
N LEU A 205 11.92 12.05 -11.81
CA LEU A 205 13.16 12.16 -11.06
C LEU A 205 13.10 13.40 -10.17
N GLY A 206 13.48 13.27 -8.91
CA GLY A 206 13.43 14.35 -7.93
C GLY A 206 14.34 15.52 -8.31
N VAL A 207 13.99 16.71 -7.84
CA VAL A 207 14.74 17.97 -8.16
C VAL A 207 16.22 17.86 -7.81
N ASN A 208 16.54 17.17 -6.72
CA ASN A 208 17.87 17.07 -6.14
C ASN A 208 18.51 15.68 -6.34
N ILE A 209 18.03 14.91 -7.30
CA ILE A 209 18.58 13.57 -7.54
C ILE A 209 20.03 13.69 -8.06
N ASP A 210 20.89 12.80 -7.60
CA ASP A 210 22.28 12.70 -8.05
C ASP A 210 22.36 12.23 -9.51
N ASP A 211 23.30 12.78 -10.29
CA ASP A 211 23.40 12.51 -11.72
C ASP A 211 23.77 11.05 -12.03
N ASP A 212 24.63 10.41 -11.22
CA ASP A 212 24.97 8.99 -11.42
C ASP A 212 23.76 8.10 -11.16
N MET A 213 23.02 8.38 -10.09
CA MET A 213 21.78 7.69 -9.76
C MET A 213 20.72 7.90 -10.83
N LYS A 214 20.58 9.14 -11.33
CA LYS A 214 19.68 9.47 -12.44
C LYS A 214 20.00 8.62 -13.66
N ASN A 215 21.25 8.54 -14.07
CA ASN A 215 21.67 7.75 -15.24
C ASN A 215 21.36 6.26 -15.07
N GLN A 216 21.60 5.70 -13.88
CA GLN A 216 21.27 4.31 -13.57
C GLN A 216 19.77 4.06 -13.67
N ILE A 217 18.93 4.95 -13.09
CA ILE A 217 17.48 4.84 -13.11
C ILE A 217 16.94 4.92 -14.55
N VAL A 218 17.44 5.89 -15.36
CA VAL A 218 17.04 6.05 -16.76
C VAL A 218 17.34 4.78 -17.56
N ASN A 219 18.56 4.24 -17.42
CA ASN A 219 18.96 3.03 -18.11
C ASN A 219 18.09 1.80 -17.71
N LYS A 220 17.83 1.65 -16.42
CA LYS A 220 16.99 0.54 -15.92
C LYS A 220 15.53 0.69 -16.35
N ALA A 221 14.99 1.91 -16.30
CA ALA A 221 13.62 2.18 -16.73
C ALA A 221 13.43 1.87 -18.22
N LYS A 222 14.34 2.34 -19.08
CA LYS A 222 14.32 2.05 -20.52
C LYS A 222 14.55 0.58 -20.85
N GLY A 223 15.41 -0.11 -20.09
CA GLY A 223 15.59 -1.55 -20.21
C GLY A 223 14.37 -2.37 -19.81
N LEU A 224 13.61 -1.90 -18.83
CA LEU A 224 12.37 -2.54 -18.36
C LEU A 224 11.20 -2.30 -19.34
N ASN A 225 11.04 -1.06 -19.80
CA ASN A 225 10.02 -0.65 -20.76
C ASN A 225 10.59 0.43 -21.68
N PRO A 226 10.90 0.14 -22.97
CA PRO A 226 11.41 1.14 -23.91
C PRO A 226 10.49 2.36 -24.10
N GLU A 227 9.18 2.19 -23.95
CA GLU A 227 8.16 3.24 -24.12
C GLU A 227 7.95 4.09 -22.85
N ILE A 228 8.67 3.79 -21.74
CA ILE A 228 8.49 4.53 -20.50
C ILE A 228 8.85 6.01 -20.66
N LYS A 229 7.99 6.88 -20.17
CA LYS A 229 8.22 8.33 -20.21
C LYS A 229 9.04 8.75 -19.00
N ILE A 230 10.08 9.55 -19.22
CA ILE A 230 10.98 9.99 -18.15
C ILE A 230 10.97 11.51 -18.06
N TYR A 231 10.78 12.00 -16.83
CA TYR A 231 10.69 13.42 -16.52
C TYR A 231 11.65 13.81 -15.39
N GLN A 232 12.22 14.99 -15.51
CA GLN A 232 12.91 15.67 -14.42
C GLN A 232 11.96 16.63 -13.73
N MET A 233 11.80 16.51 -12.41
CA MET A 233 11.08 17.52 -11.62
C MET A 233 11.93 18.77 -11.49
N LYS A 234 11.31 19.94 -11.62
CA LYS A 234 11.95 21.26 -11.49
C LYS A 234 11.07 22.16 -10.64
N VAL A 235 11.70 23.08 -9.92
CA VAL A 235 10.99 24.15 -9.21
C VAL A 235 10.34 25.07 -10.23
N ASP A 236 9.08 25.45 -10.00
CA ASP A 236 8.42 26.48 -10.78
C ASP A 236 8.91 27.86 -10.30
N ALA A 237 9.24 28.76 -11.24
CA ALA A 237 9.76 30.09 -10.90
C ALA A 237 8.70 31.05 -10.36
N ASN A 238 7.41 30.75 -10.61
CA ASN A 238 6.30 31.69 -10.35
C ASN A 238 5.28 31.14 -9.35
N ALA A 239 5.42 29.89 -8.91
CA ALA A 239 4.46 29.27 -7.99
C ALA A 239 5.16 28.25 -7.07
N PHE A 240 4.60 28.07 -5.86
CA PHE A 240 5.06 27.04 -4.91
C PHE A 240 4.63 25.63 -5.35
N LYS A 241 5.11 25.19 -6.50
CA LYS A 241 4.84 23.89 -7.07
C LYS A 241 6.03 23.35 -7.87
N LEU A 242 5.98 22.07 -8.16
CA LEU A 242 6.93 21.43 -9.08
C LEU A 242 6.33 21.38 -10.49
N LYS A 243 7.20 21.41 -11.48
CA LYS A 243 6.87 21.18 -12.90
C LYS A 243 7.77 20.10 -13.48
N THR A 244 7.32 19.48 -14.54
CA THR A 244 8.07 18.44 -15.26
C THR A 244 8.82 19.01 -16.46
N ALA A 245 9.97 18.43 -16.75
CA ALA A 245 10.67 18.58 -18.03
C ALA A 245 10.95 17.16 -18.56
N SER A 246 10.61 16.89 -19.82
CA SER A 246 10.95 15.62 -20.47
C SER A 246 12.47 15.47 -20.61
N ILE A 247 12.97 14.23 -20.51
CA ILE A 247 14.35 13.84 -20.71
C ILE A 247 14.44 12.95 -21.95
#